data_cb9f097699662e279b393c45b93320ed
#
_entry.id   cb9f097699662e279b393c45b93320ed
#
_cell.length_a   1.000
_cell.length_b   1.000
_cell.length_c   1.000
_cell.angle_alpha   90.00
_cell.angle_beta   90.00
_cell.angle_gamma   90.00
#
_symmetry.space_group_name_H-M   'P 1'
#
loop_
_entity.id
_entity.type
_entity.pdbx_description
1 polymer ?
#
loop_
_entity_poly.entity_id
_entity_poly.type
_entity_poly.pdbx_seq_one_letter_code
_entity_poly.pdbx_strand_id
1 'polypeptide(L)'
;MNTKKLTLISLLVLGALILSACTGQGISNTWHGLAADAERAYVSSGTFVYAVDLKTGKEVWHYPDKTDKRSFYANPVLTPDGQLLIGSAGTKDHPFVSLDSATGKEKWTEPFIGNKGPWLAAPLVFNDKIYAPNTDGFLYILDMNGKKAADPIKLGGALWAAPVTDGKLLYIASLDHYMHVIDPTNNSEVTDPIDLRGAIPSSPAVGSDGVYAGSFASTVEFIQSNGNHKVIATAENRIWGSPILDGKTLYYADLNGKVYSLDLASSSQNWSVQPAGSVVASLLQVGDQIYVASEPDSKTGIGTLVALDRAGKTVWSKEVGGKLYTTPVISGDLILVTPYQTTFILAAYDAQGKQAWAFTPTK
;
A
#
# COMPACT_ATOMS: atom_id res chain seq x y z
N MET A 1 -21.53 -15.81 -25.39
CA MET A 1 -20.80 -16.45 -24.30
C MET A 1 -21.24 -15.74 -23.03
N ASN A 2 -21.82 -16.46 -22.06
CA ASN A 2 -22.61 -15.86 -20.97
C ASN A 2 -21.77 -15.03 -20.02
N THR A 3 -22.12 -13.77 -19.81
CA THR A 3 -21.51 -12.82 -18.87
C THR A 3 -21.35 -13.36 -17.43
N LYS A 4 -22.27 -14.25 -17.00
CA LYS A 4 -22.18 -14.98 -15.72
C LYS A 4 -20.98 -15.93 -15.60
N LYS A 5 -20.48 -16.48 -16.72
CA LYS A 5 -19.29 -17.36 -16.73
C LYS A 5 -17.99 -16.55 -16.62
N LEU A 6 -17.96 -15.33 -17.18
CA LEU A 6 -16.79 -14.45 -17.07
C LEU A 6 -16.62 -13.92 -15.62
N THR A 7 -17.71 -13.58 -14.95
CA THR A 7 -17.68 -13.13 -13.54
C THR A 7 -17.21 -14.26 -12.61
N LEU A 8 -17.62 -15.50 -12.88
CA LEU A 8 -17.19 -16.66 -12.08
C LEU A 8 -15.69 -16.99 -12.29
N ILE A 9 -15.18 -16.81 -13.51
CA ILE A 9 -13.76 -17.05 -13.82
C ILE A 9 -12.88 -15.94 -13.20
N SER A 10 -13.35 -14.68 -13.19
CA SER A 10 -12.63 -13.58 -12.50
C SER A 10 -12.60 -13.75 -10.99
N LEU A 11 -13.66 -14.26 -10.37
CA LEU A 11 -13.67 -14.61 -8.94
C LEU A 11 -12.78 -15.83 -8.63
N LEU A 12 -12.69 -16.80 -9.55
CA LEU A 12 -11.81 -17.96 -9.40
C LEU A 12 -10.32 -17.59 -9.54
N VAL A 13 -9.97 -16.64 -10.38
CA VAL A 13 -8.58 -16.14 -10.50
C VAL A 13 -8.19 -15.32 -9.27
N LEU A 14 -9.09 -14.48 -8.74
CA LEU A 14 -8.87 -13.79 -7.47
C LEU A 14 -8.83 -14.77 -6.28
N GLY A 15 -9.70 -15.78 -6.29
CA GLY A 15 -9.68 -16.87 -5.31
C GLY A 15 -8.43 -17.76 -5.39
N ALA A 16 -7.84 -17.94 -6.58
CA ALA A 16 -6.61 -18.71 -6.75
C ALA A 16 -5.37 -17.97 -6.20
N LEU A 17 -5.35 -16.66 -6.22
CA LEU A 17 -4.30 -15.85 -5.58
C LEU A 17 -4.40 -15.91 -4.04
N ILE A 18 -5.62 -16.06 -3.49
CA ILE A 18 -5.84 -16.18 -2.05
C ILE A 18 -5.64 -17.64 -1.58
N LEU A 19 -5.98 -18.64 -2.40
CA LEU A 19 -5.83 -20.06 -2.05
C LEU A 19 -4.38 -20.57 -2.13
N SER A 20 -3.49 -19.89 -2.86
CA SER A 20 -2.04 -20.16 -2.82
C SER A 20 -1.42 -19.91 -1.45
N ALA A 21 -2.04 -19.07 -0.61
CA ALA A 21 -1.57 -18.78 0.74
C ALA A 21 -1.89 -19.90 1.77
N CYS A 22 -2.67 -20.92 1.39
CA CYS A 22 -3.15 -21.96 2.31
C CYS A 22 -2.46 -23.31 2.17
N THR A 23 -1.49 -23.50 1.26
CA THR A 23 -0.74 -24.75 1.17
C THR A 23 0.61 -24.61 1.85
N GLY A 24 0.79 -25.28 2.98
CA GLY A 24 1.91 -25.19 3.94
C GLY A 24 3.33 -25.49 3.43
N GLN A 25 3.74 -24.87 2.35
CA GLN A 25 5.13 -24.77 1.93
C GLN A 25 5.49 -23.30 1.87
N GLY A 26 6.62 -22.93 2.49
CA GLY A 26 7.12 -21.58 2.67
C GLY A 26 7.08 -20.75 1.39
N ILE A 27 6.03 -19.98 1.22
CA ILE A 27 5.77 -19.24 0.01
C ILE A 27 6.19 -17.80 0.22
N SER A 28 7.30 -17.46 -0.37
CA SER A 28 7.67 -16.08 -0.70
C SER A 28 6.89 -15.58 -1.92
N ASN A 29 5.56 -15.74 -1.95
CA ASN A 29 4.76 -15.46 -3.14
C ASN A 29 3.83 -14.26 -2.96
N THR A 30 4.26 -13.22 -2.23
CA THR A 30 3.53 -11.99 -2.03
C THR A 30 4.44 -10.80 -2.21
N TRP A 31 3.85 -9.62 -2.45
CA TRP A 31 4.59 -8.37 -2.58
C TRP A 31 5.39 -8.04 -1.31
N HIS A 32 6.43 -7.27 -1.48
CA HIS A 32 7.24 -6.75 -0.39
C HIS A 32 6.66 -5.44 0.12
N GLY A 33 6.63 -5.22 1.42
CA GLY A 33 6.36 -3.89 1.98
C GLY A 33 7.62 -3.04 1.99
N LEU A 34 7.47 -1.71 1.91
CA LEU A 34 8.57 -0.77 1.84
C LEU A 34 8.26 0.51 2.64
N ALA A 35 9.23 0.94 3.43
CA ALA A 35 9.28 2.26 4.04
C ALA A 35 10.73 2.76 4.04
N ALA A 36 10.96 4.05 4.26
CA ALA A 36 12.30 4.60 4.39
C ALA A 36 12.30 5.84 5.29
N ASP A 37 13.42 6.06 5.96
CA ASP A 37 13.81 7.34 6.55
C ASP A 37 14.97 7.98 5.76
N ALA A 38 15.66 8.95 6.32
CA ALA A 38 16.76 9.64 5.66
C ALA A 38 18.04 8.77 5.53
N GLU A 39 18.14 7.68 6.29
CA GLU A 39 19.35 6.86 6.36
C GLU A 39 19.15 5.42 5.88
N ARG A 40 17.93 4.89 6.03
CA ARG A 40 17.63 3.47 5.81
C ARG A 40 16.34 3.25 5.04
N ALA A 41 16.32 2.18 4.27
CA ALA A 41 15.10 1.56 3.76
C ALA A 41 14.75 0.36 4.63
N TYR A 42 13.46 0.17 4.89
CA TYR A 42 12.91 -0.95 5.64
C TYR A 42 12.03 -1.79 4.72
N VAL A 43 12.43 -3.04 4.51
CA VAL A 43 11.75 -3.94 3.57
C VAL A 43 11.19 -5.13 4.31
N SER A 44 9.88 -5.32 4.27
CA SER A 44 9.25 -6.56 4.70
C SER A 44 9.21 -7.53 3.53
N SER A 45 9.81 -8.71 3.69
CA SER A 45 9.96 -9.69 2.63
C SER A 45 9.98 -11.11 3.15
N GLY A 46 8.93 -11.86 2.87
CA GLY A 46 8.80 -13.24 3.33
C GLY A 46 8.85 -13.32 4.86
N THR A 47 9.79 -14.05 5.41
CA THR A 47 9.90 -14.27 6.86
C THR A 47 10.70 -13.18 7.59
N PHE A 48 11.20 -12.17 6.88
CA PHE A 48 12.07 -11.15 7.45
C PHE A 48 11.59 -9.73 7.18
N VAL A 49 12.01 -8.83 8.06
CA VAL A 49 12.09 -7.38 7.85
C VAL A 49 13.55 -7.00 7.83
N TYR A 50 13.99 -6.27 6.82
CA TYR A 50 15.37 -5.83 6.64
C TYR A 50 15.46 -4.33 6.78
N ALA A 51 16.53 -3.84 7.43
CA ALA A 51 16.97 -2.46 7.28
C ALA A 51 18.21 -2.43 6.37
N VAL A 52 18.16 -1.57 5.38
CA VAL A 52 19.21 -1.41 4.37
C VAL A 52 19.71 0.02 4.40
N ASP A 53 21.00 0.21 4.53
CA ASP A 53 21.65 1.53 4.50
C ASP A 53 21.52 2.15 3.10
N LEU A 54 20.99 3.36 3.01
CA LEU A 54 20.68 4.01 1.73
C LEU A 54 21.90 4.44 0.94
N LYS A 55 23.03 4.70 1.60
CA LYS A 55 24.26 5.13 0.92
C LYS A 55 24.98 3.96 0.27
N THR A 56 24.94 2.79 0.91
CA THR A 56 25.72 1.62 0.50
C THR A 56 24.93 0.48 -0.09
N GLY A 57 23.59 0.47 0.09
CA GLY A 57 22.72 -0.64 -0.29
C GLY A 57 22.98 -1.92 0.50
N LYS A 58 23.63 -1.84 1.66
CA LYS A 58 23.96 -3.00 2.50
C LYS A 58 22.98 -3.17 3.64
N GLU A 59 22.79 -4.43 4.05
CA GLU A 59 22.02 -4.76 5.24
C GLU A 59 22.66 -4.14 6.48
N VAL A 60 21.82 -3.51 7.32
CA VAL A 60 22.18 -3.02 8.66
C VAL A 60 21.76 -4.03 9.70
N TRP A 61 20.53 -4.52 9.60
CA TRP A 61 19.96 -5.56 10.44
C TRP A 61 18.81 -6.26 9.73
N HIS A 62 18.43 -7.42 10.22
CA HIS A 62 17.17 -8.08 9.89
C HIS A 62 16.46 -8.59 11.15
N TYR A 63 15.14 -8.77 11.05
CA TYR A 63 14.28 -9.30 12.10
C TYR A 63 13.30 -10.32 11.50
N PRO A 64 13.05 -11.44 12.18
CA PRO A 64 13.73 -11.93 13.39
C PRO A 64 15.14 -12.46 13.11
N ASP A 65 15.96 -12.67 14.14
CA ASP A 65 17.32 -13.24 14.00
C ASP A 65 17.33 -14.61 13.34
N LYS A 66 16.26 -15.38 13.50
CA LYS A 66 16.05 -16.70 12.90
C LYS A 66 14.65 -16.81 12.36
N THR A 67 14.49 -17.48 11.23
CA THR A 67 13.20 -17.75 10.63
C THR A 67 12.27 -18.48 11.60
N ASP A 68 11.05 -18.04 11.65
CA ASP A 68 9.95 -18.69 12.36
C ASP A 68 8.72 -18.80 11.43
N LYS A 69 7.53 -18.95 11.98
CA LYS A 69 6.29 -19.11 11.20
C LYS A 69 5.67 -17.78 10.77
N ARG A 70 6.29 -16.65 11.11
CA ARG A 70 5.84 -15.31 10.73
C ARG A 70 6.21 -15.03 9.28
N SER A 71 5.43 -14.20 8.66
CA SER A 71 5.71 -13.61 7.34
C SER A 71 5.33 -12.14 7.37
N PHE A 72 6.05 -11.30 6.65
CA PHE A 72 5.86 -9.86 6.65
C PHE A 72 5.65 -9.35 5.23
N TYR A 73 4.54 -8.67 5.00
CA TYR A 73 4.13 -8.17 3.68
C TYR A 73 3.66 -6.72 3.72
N ALA A 74 3.05 -6.29 4.85
CA ALA A 74 2.61 -4.92 5.03
C ALA A 74 3.79 -3.94 4.95
N ASN A 75 3.52 -2.72 4.50
CA ASN A 75 4.50 -1.65 4.61
C ASN A 75 4.77 -1.35 6.09
N PRO A 76 6.03 -1.36 6.53
CA PRO A 76 6.37 -0.90 7.87
C PRO A 76 6.03 0.58 8.05
N VAL A 77 5.74 1.00 9.27
CA VAL A 77 5.50 2.42 9.59
C VAL A 77 6.50 2.89 10.62
N LEU A 78 7.27 3.91 10.25
CA LEU A 78 8.22 4.55 11.14
C LEU A 78 7.54 5.65 11.92
N THR A 79 7.72 5.66 13.24
CA THR A 79 7.22 6.71 14.13
C THR A 79 8.32 7.73 14.45
N PRO A 80 7.96 8.96 14.86
CA PRO A 80 8.96 9.99 15.19
C PRO A 80 9.90 9.62 16.34
N ASP A 81 9.49 8.72 17.24
CA ASP A 81 10.30 8.21 18.36
C ASP A 81 11.14 6.97 17.99
N GLY A 82 11.25 6.66 16.69
CA GLY A 82 12.09 5.60 16.16
C GLY A 82 11.54 4.19 16.34
N GLN A 83 10.22 4.03 16.48
CA GLN A 83 9.59 2.72 16.38
C GLN A 83 9.32 2.37 14.91
N LEU A 84 9.56 1.13 14.53
CA LEU A 84 9.13 0.55 13.26
C LEU A 84 7.99 -0.42 13.53
N LEU A 85 6.76 0.02 13.25
CA LEU A 85 5.55 -0.75 13.47
C LEU A 85 5.28 -1.67 12.30
N ILE A 86 5.04 -2.95 12.55
CA ILE A 86 4.73 -3.91 11.51
C ILE A 86 3.88 -5.07 12.03
N GLY A 87 2.86 -5.42 11.24
CA GLY A 87 2.05 -6.62 11.46
C GLY A 87 2.58 -7.80 10.66
N SER A 88 2.48 -9.00 11.22
CA SER A 88 2.83 -10.21 10.51
C SER A 88 1.62 -10.88 9.88
N ALA A 89 1.87 -11.60 8.81
CA ALA A 89 1.06 -12.65 8.28
C ALA A 89 1.75 -13.99 8.58
N GLY A 90 1.15 -15.08 8.25
CA GLY A 90 1.77 -16.39 8.48
C GLY A 90 0.71 -17.43 8.86
N THR A 91 1.13 -18.53 9.46
CA THR A 91 0.23 -19.64 9.70
C THR A 91 -0.45 -19.63 11.07
N LYS A 92 -0.02 -18.76 11.98
CA LYS A 92 -0.56 -18.73 13.35
C LYS A 92 -0.21 -17.42 14.07
N ASP A 93 -1.18 -16.95 14.88
CA ASP A 93 -1.06 -15.89 15.88
C ASP A 93 -0.70 -14.48 15.35
N HIS A 94 -0.52 -14.27 14.07
CA HIS A 94 -0.30 -13.00 13.36
C HIS A 94 0.09 -11.80 14.27
N PRO A 95 1.26 -11.82 14.96
CA PRO A 95 1.62 -10.77 15.87
C PRO A 95 1.84 -9.43 15.17
N PHE A 96 1.45 -8.36 15.85
CA PHE A 96 1.81 -7.00 15.50
C PHE A 96 2.92 -6.55 16.45
N VAL A 97 4.04 -6.08 15.90
CA VAL A 97 5.26 -5.80 16.65
C VAL A 97 5.73 -4.36 16.44
N SER A 98 6.52 -3.87 17.39
CA SER A 98 7.30 -2.65 17.25
C SER A 98 8.78 -2.99 17.39
N LEU A 99 9.56 -2.59 16.39
CA LEU A 99 11.00 -2.72 16.38
C LEU A 99 11.66 -1.36 16.61
N ASP A 100 12.82 -1.34 17.21
CA ASP A 100 13.70 -0.19 17.20
C ASP A 100 14.29 -0.05 15.79
N SER A 101 14.04 1.07 15.13
CA SER A 101 14.42 1.27 13.73
C SER A 101 15.94 1.27 13.50
N ALA A 102 16.72 1.60 14.53
CA ALA A 102 18.17 1.61 14.45
C ALA A 102 18.80 0.22 14.58
N THR A 103 18.19 -0.66 15.38
CA THR A 103 18.81 -1.94 15.79
C THR A 103 18.02 -3.18 15.40
N GLY A 104 16.76 -3.06 14.98
CA GLY A 104 15.86 -4.18 14.66
C GLY A 104 15.35 -4.96 15.86
N LYS A 105 15.67 -4.54 17.09
CA LYS A 105 15.22 -5.21 18.30
C LYS A 105 13.77 -4.85 18.63
N GLU A 106 13.02 -5.80 19.19
CA GLU A 106 11.66 -5.52 19.67
C GLU A 106 11.68 -4.43 20.75
N LYS A 107 10.85 -3.40 20.57
CA LYS A 107 10.65 -2.31 21.56
C LYS A 107 9.55 -2.63 22.54
N TRP A 108 8.51 -3.31 22.11
CA TRP A 108 7.47 -3.76 23.03
C TRP A 108 7.91 -5.01 23.76
N THR A 109 7.54 -5.09 25.04
CA THR A 109 7.82 -6.27 25.88
C THR A 109 7.13 -7.52 25.34
N GLU A 110 5.94 -7.34 24.77
CA GLU A 110 5.16 -8.39 24.15
C GLU A 110 4.49 -7.86 22.88
N PRO A 111 4.41 -8.66 21.80
CA PRO A 111 3.67 -8.30 20.60
C PRO A 111 2.16 -8.26 20.88
N PHE A 112 1.42 -7.48 20.09
CA PHE A 112 -0.03 -7.58 20.12
C PHE A 112 -0.51 -8.80 19.32
N ILE A 113 -1.35 -9.63 19.92
CA ILE A 113 -1.90 -10.89 19.37
C ILE A 113 -3.40 -11.01 19.63
N GLY A 114 -4.18 -9.99 19.37
CA GLY A 114 -5.65 -10.00 19.60
C GLY A 114 -6.51 -10.20 18.36
N ASN A 115 -5.90 -10.25 17.20
CA ASN A 115 -6.53 -10.34 15.89
C ASN A 115 -6.74 -11.80 15.41
N LYS A 116 -7.64 -11.97 14.44
CA LYS A 116 -7.95 -13.28 13.84
C LYS A 116 -7.43 -13.44 12.42
N GLY A 117 -7.01 -12.36 11.78
CA GLY A 117 -6.52 -12.35 10.41
C GLY A 117 -5.08 -11.83 10.30
N PRO A 118 -4.42 -12.06 9.17
CA PRO A 118 -3.10 -11.51 8.89
C PRO A 118 -3.14 -9.97 8.76
N TRP A 119 -2.00 -9.34 9.00
CA TRP A 119 -1.80 -7.91 8.76
C TRP A 119 -1.23 -7.71 7.36
N LEU A 120 -2.00 -7.07 6.49
CA LEU A 120 -1.59 -6.77 5.11
C LEU A 120 -1.51 -5.28 4.83
N ALA A 121 -2.12 -4.46 5.67
CA ALA A 121 -2.12 -3.01 5.57
C ALA A 121 -1.17 -2.37 6.58
N ALA A 122 -0.64 -1.21 6.23
CA ALA A 122 0.11 -0.37 7.16
C ALA A 122 -0.84 0.25 8.21
N PRO A 123 -0.42 0.41 9.47
CA PRO A 123 -1.17 1.16 10.46
C PRO A 123 -1.09 2.67 10.21
N LEU A 124 -2.02 3.41 10.78
CA LEU A 124 -1.93 4.86 10.95
C LEU A 124 -1.59 5.18 12.40
N VAL A 125 -0.59 6.03 12.63
CA VAL A 125 -0.33 6.63 13.94
C VAL A 125 -0.96 8.02 13.97
N PHE A 126 -1.89 8.22 14.90
CA PHE A 126 -2.60 9.48 15.04
C PHE A 126 -3.00 9.72 16.50
N ASN A 127 -2.71 10.90 17.05
CA ASN A 127 -3.01 11.28 18.45
C ASN A 127 -2.53 10.23 19.47
N ASP A 128 -1.26 9.83 19.38
CA ASP A 128 -0.61 8.85 20.26
C ASP A 128 -1.31 7.48 20.32
N LYS A 129 -2.05 7.15 19.27
CA LYS A 129 -2.67 5.84 19.06
C LYS A 129 -2.26 5.25 17.72
N ILE A 130 -2.25 3.93 17.67
CA ILE A 130 -2.02 3.13 16.47
C ILE A 130 -3.36 2.57 16.03
N TYR A 131 -3.81 2.99 14.85
CA TYR A 131 -4.99 2.46 14.19
C TYR A 131 -4.54 1.41 13.18
N ALA A 132 -4.68 0.14 13.54
CA ALA A 132 -4.18 -1.00 12.78
C ALA A 132 -5.33 -1.73 12.07
N PRO A 133 -5.47 -1.60 10.74
CA PRO A 133 -6.49 -2.31 9.97
C PRO A 133 -6.10 -3.77 9.79
N ASN A 134 -7.06 -4.69 9.91
CA ASN A 134 -6.81 -6.11 9.79
C ASN A 134 -7.74 -6.78 8.77
N THR A 135 -7.28 -7.88 8.21
CA THR A 135 -8.08 -8.64 7.22
C THR A 135 -9.28 -9.37 7.82
N ASP A 136 -9.40 -9.41 9.14
CA ASP A 136 -10.59 -9.93 9.83
C ASP A 136 -11.76 -8.93 9.89
N GLY A 137 -11.60 -7.74 9.28
CA GLY A 137 -12.63 -6.72 9.19
C GLY A 137 -12.70 -5.80 10.41
N PHE A 138 -11.69 -5.83 11.27
CA PHE A 138 -11.60 -4.94 12.42
C PHE A 138 -10.48 -3.90 12.27
N LEU A 139 -10.75 -2.70 12.75
CA LEU A 139 -9.74 -1.68 13.01
C LEU A 139 -9.34 -1.79 14.50
N TYR A 140 -8.13 -2.25 14.76
CA TYR A 140 -7.59 -2.34 16.11
C TYR A 140 -7.00 -1.01 16.54
N ILE A 141 -7.22 -0.64 17.81
CA ILE A 141 -6.75 0.63 18.38
C ILE A 141 -5.82 0.31 19.54
N LEU A 142 -4.53 0.60 19.34
CA LEU A 142 -3.47 0.33 20.30
C LEU A 142 -2.85 1.64 20.78
N ASP A 143 -2.27 1.62 22.00
CA ASP A 143 -1.36 2.66 22.43
C ASP A 143 0.04 2.46 21.82
N MET A 144 0.94 3.41 22.03
CA MET A 144 2.31 3.36 21.50
C MET A 144 3.18 2.25 22.13
N ASN A 145 2.69 1.57 23.16
CA ASN A 145 3.33 0.39 23.78
C ASN A 145 2.72 -0.94 23.32
N GLY A 146 1.83 -0.91 22.31
CA GLY A 146 1.19 -2.10 21.74
C GLY A 146 0.05 -2.67 22.56
N LYS A 147 -0.38 -1.98 23.62
CA LYS A 147 -1.54 -2.41 24.41
C LYS A 147 -2.83 -1.89 23.80
N LYS A 148 -3.90 -2.65 23.98
CA LYS A 148 -5.23 -2.24 23.57
C LYS A 148 -5.61 -0.90 24.22
N ALA A 149 -5.79 0.15 23.43
CA ALA A 149 -6.20 1.48 23.87
C ALA A 149 -7.72 1.67 23.88
N ALA A 150 -8.44 0.94 23.00
CA ALA A 150 -9.90 0.90 22.95
C ALA A 150 -10.37 -0.44 22.34
N ASP A 151 -11.68 -0.69 22.41
CA ASP A 151 -12.27 -1.85 21.73
C ASP A 151 -12.09 -1.70 20.20
N PRO A 152 -11.77 -2.80 19.49
CA PRO A 152 -11.63 -2.75 18.04
C PRO A 152 -12.98 -2.42 17.38
N ILE A 153 -12.94 -1.61 16.33
CA ILE A 153 -14.12 -1.22 15.56
C ILE A 153 -14.33 -2.27 14.47
N LYS A 154 -15.52 -2.87 14.42
CA LYS A 154 -15.89 -3.80 13.36
C LYS A 154 -16.37 -3.02 12.14
N LEU A 155 -15.68 -3.19 11.00
CA LEU A 155 -15.94 -2.47 9.74
C LEU A 155 -16.35 -3.41 8.58
N GLY A 156 -16.69 -4.66 8.87
CA GLY A 156 -17.25 -5.60 7.91
C GLY A 156 -16.22 -6.39 7.12
N GLY A 157 -15.78 -5.89 5.98
CA GLY A 157 -14.87 -6.61 5.08
C GLY A 157 -13.39 -6.51 5.45
N ALA A 158 -12.55 -7.22 4.71
CA ALA A 158 -11.11 -7.19 4.94
C ALA A 158 -10.53 -5.79 4.67
N LEU A 159 -9.68 -5.31 5.57
CA LEU A 159 -9.03 -4.00 5.48
C LEU A 159 -7.61 -4.18 4.94
N TRP A 160 -7.40 -3.78 3.66
CA TRP A 160 -6.11 -3.89 2.97
C TRP A 160 -5.41 -2.54 2.79
N ALA A 161 -6.14 -1.46 3.05
CA ALA A 161 -5.65 -0.10 2.93
C ALA A 161 -5.24 0.47 4.29
N ALA A 162 -4.18 1.26 4.32
CA ALA A 162 -3.87 2.06 5.49
C ALA A 162 -4.98 3.10 5.72
N PRO A 163 -5.44 3.32 6.94
CA PRO A 163 -6.31 4.44 7.26
C PRO A 163 -5.62 5.77 6.93
N VAL A 164 -6.38 6.77 6.53
CA VAL A 164 -5.88 8.15 6.38
C VAL A 164 -6.66 9.10 7.28
N THR A 165 -6.11 10.29 7.53
CA THR A 165 -6.77 11.31 8.35
C THR A 165 -6.67 12.69 7.70
N ASP A 166 -7.73 13.46 7.83
CA ASP A 166 -7.77 14.90 7.51
C ASP A 166 -7.32 15.79 8.70
N GLY A 167 -6.78 15.15 9.76
CA GLY A 167 -6.39 15.79 11.02
C GLY A 167 -7.51 15.84 12.07
N LYS A 168 -8.72 15.36 11.74
CA LYS A 168 -9.87 15.28 12.65
C LYS A 168 -10.51 13.90 12.62
N LEU A 169 -10.80 13.39 11.44
CA LEU A 169 -11.49 12.12 11.22
C LEU A 169 -10.55 11.12 10.56
N LEU A 170 -10.89 9.86 10.67
CA LEU A 170 -10.20 8.76 10.00
C LEU A 170 -11.08 8.24 8.87
N TYR A 171 -10.46 7.97 7.72
CA TYR A 171 -11.12 7.36 6.56
C TYR A 171 -10.51 5.98 6.35
N ILE A 172 -11.35 4.94 6.40
CA ILE A 172 -10.93 3.54 6.32
C ILE A 172 -11.63 2.88 5.12
N ALA A 173 -10.85 2.44 4.16
CA ALA A 173 -11.31 1.74 2.98
C ALA A 173 -11.42 0.23 3.26
N SER A 174 -12.48 -0.40 2.75
CA SER A 174 -12.75 -1.82 2.93
C SER A 174 -12.96 -2.56 1.61
N LEU A 175 -12.63 -3.84 1.57
CA LEU A 175 -12.87 -4.68 0.40
C LEU A 175 -14.35 -5.06 0.22
N ASP A 176 -15.19 -4.81 1.20
CA ASP A 176 -16.65 -4.96 1.08
C ASP A 176 -17.34 -3.78 0.38
N HIS A 177 -16.55 -2.92 -0.30
CA HIS A 177 -16.94 -1.73 -1.08
C HIS A 177 -17.35 -0.49 -0.28
N TYR A 178 -17.23 -0.52 1.04
CA TYR A 178 -17.55 0.63 1.88
C TYR A 178 -16.34 1.46 2.27
N MET A 179 -16.53 2.77 2.31
CA MET A 179 -15.67 3.73 2.98
C MET A 179 -16.29 4.09 4.32
N HIS A 180 -15.51 3.94 5.40
CA HIS A 180 -15.93 4.27 6.76
C HIS A 180 -15.29 5.58 7.20
N VAL A 181 -16.04 6.44 7.87
CA VAL A 181 -15.59 7.71 8.45
C VAL A 181 -15.72 7.62 9.95
N ILE A 182 -14.58 7.63 10.66
CA ILE A 182 -14.52 7.40 12.12
C ILE A 182 -14.07 8.66 12.83
N ASP A 183 -14.78 9.01 13.91
CA ASP A 183 -14.33 10.00 14.88
C ASP A 183 -13.38 9.32 15.89
N PRO A 184 -12.09 9.66 15.91
CA PRO A 184 -11.11 9.05 16.80
C PRO A 184 -11.27 9.48 18.27
N THR A 185 -12.13 10.45 18.58
CA THR A 185 -12.37 10.91 19.96
C THR A 185 -13.26 9.94 20.74
N ASN A 186 -14.22 9.32 20.06
CA ASN A 186 -15.17 8.35 20.62
C ASN A 186 -15.13 6.98 19.93
N ASN A 187 -14.28 6.81 18.88
CA ASN A 187 -14.11 5.58 18.10
C ASN A 187 -15.42 5.07 17.47
N SER A 188 -16.26 5.97 16.98
CA SER A 188 -17.52 5.63 16.32
C SER A 188 -17.58 6.17 14.91
N GLU A 189 -18.42 5.55 14.08
CA GLU A 189 -18.74 6.05 12.75
C GLU A 189 -19.48 7.40 12.84
N VAL A 190 -19.08 8.34 11.98
CA VAL A 190 -19.70 9.68 11.87
C VAL A 190 -20.95 9.63 11.00
N THR A 191 -20.95 8.74 10.02
CA THR A 191 -22.05 8.52 9.06
C THR A 191 -22.26 7.02 8.88
N ASP A 192 -23.36 6.65 8.22
CA ASP A 192 -23.48 5.31 7.67
C ASP A 192 -22.31 5.02 6.69
N PRO A 193 -21.83 3.78 6.58
CA PRO A 193 -20.79 3.40 5.63
C PRO A 193 -21.16 3.80 4.20
N ILE A 194 -20.20 4.36 3.46
CA ILE A 194 -20.41 4.95 2.13
C ILE A 194 -20.10 3.91 1.07
N ASP A 195 -21.09 3.49 0.30
CA ASP A 195 -20.98 2.46 -0.74
C ASP A 195 -20.38 3.01 -2.04
N LEU A 196 -19.16 2.60 -2.39
CA LEU A 196 -18.48 2.91 -3.64
C LEU A 196 -18.71 1.84 -4.73
N ARG A 197 -19.58 0.87 -4.49
CA ARG A 197 -20.02 -0.16 -5.45
C ARG A 197 -18.92 -1.10 -5.95
N GLY A 198 -17.71 -0.96 -5.45
CA GLY A 198 -16.57 -1.82 -5.77
C GLY A 198 -15.56 -1.82 -4.63
N ALA A 199 -14.86 -2.95 -4.42
CA ALA A 199 -13.84 -3.06 -3.39
C ALA A 199 -12.85 -1.88 -3.47
N ILE A 200 -12.42 -1.40 -2.30
CA ILE A 200 -11.50 -0.27 -2.16
C ILE A 200 -10.19 -0.82 -1.58
N PRO A 201 -9.24 -1.25 -2.43
CA PRO A 201 -8.05 -1.96 -1.97
C PRO A 201 -6.92 -1.06 -1.46
N SER A 202 -7.04 0.26 -1.66
CA SER A 202 -5.99 1.23 -1.36
C SER A 202 -6.49 2.43 -0.58
N SER A 203 -5.56 3.16 0.02
CA SER A 203 -5.87 4.36 0.80
C SER A 203 -6.38 5.49 -0.10
N PRO A 204 -7.36 6.26 0.34
CA PRO A 204 -7.78 7.46 -0.37
C PRO A 204 -6.72 8.56 -0.30
N ALA A 205 -6.73 9.48 -1.27
CA ALA A 205 -5.98 10.72 -1.20
C ALA A 205 -6.75 11.76 -0.38
N VAL A 206 -6.07 12.45 0.54
CA VAL A 206 -6.70 13.44 1.42
C VAL A 206 -6.64 14.82 0.77
N GLY A 207 -7.79 15.46 0.62
CA GLY A 207 -7.94 16.84 0.18
C GLY A 207 -8.40 17.76 1.32
N SER A 208 -8.60 19.05 1.02
CA SER A 208 -9.04 20.06 2.01
C SER A 208 -10.47 19.83 2.51
N ASP A 209 -11.34 19.27 1.67
CA ASP A 209 -12.80 19.19 1.89
C ASP A 209 -13.33 17.75 1.93
N GLY A 210 -12.43 16.78 1.91
CA GLY A 210 -12.75 15.35 1.89
C GLY A 210 -11.65 14.52 1.27
N VAL A 211 -11.96 13.29 0.89
CA VAL A 211 -11.00 12.33 0.34
C VAL A 211 -11.40 11.85 -1.05
N TYR A 212 -10.42 11.40 -1.81
CA TYR A 212 -10.59 10.86 -3.15
C TYR A 212 -10.21 9.38 -3.15
N ALA A 213 -11.12 8.50 -3.52
CA ALA A 213 -10.88 7.06 -3.53
C ALA A 213 -11.14 6.45 -4.91
N GLY A 214 -10.24 5.56 -5.34
CA GLY A 214 -10.44 4.67 -6.47
C GLY A 214 -11.05 3.35 -6.02
N SER A 215 -11.87 2.72 -6.87
CA SER A 215 -12.50 1.44 -6.53
C SER A 215 -12.49 0.43 -7.68
N PHE A 216 -12.86 -0.81 -7.38
CA PHE A 216 -13.07 -1.85 -8.38
C PHE A 216 -14.34 -1.66 -9.22
N ALA A 217 -15.14 -0.64 -8.92
CA ALA A 217 -16.19 -0.17 -9.82
C ALA A 217 -15.64 0.63 -11.02
N SER A 218 -14.30 0.79 -11.13
CA SER A 218 -13.62 1.62 -12.13
C SER A 218 -13.96 3.11 -12.01
N THR A 219 -14.29 3.57 -10.82
CA THR A 219 -14.61 4.96 -10.53
C THR A 219 -13.60 5.56 -9.57
N VAL A 220 -13.42 6.88 -9.67
CA VAL A 220 -12.86 7.71 -8.62
C VAL A 220 -13.98 8.54 -8.03
N GLU A 221 -14.13 8.48 -6.72
CA GLU A 221 -15.15 9.23 -6.01
C GLU A 221 -14.54 10.25 -5.04
N PHE A 222 -15.16 11.42 -4.97
CA PHE A 222 -14.93 12.41 -3.93
C PHE A 222 -15.90 12.16 -2.80
N ILE A 223 -15.40 12.08 -1.57
CA ILE A 223 -16.14 11.69 -0.37
C ILE A 223 -15.92 12.75 0.70
N GLN A 224 -16.99 13.35 1.20
CA GLN A 224 -16.97 14.32 2.30
C GLN A 224 -17.18 13.65 3.65
N SER A 225 -16.75 14.30 4.71
CA SER A 225 -16.86 13.79 6.09
C SER A 225 -18.32 13.59 6.57
N ASN A 226 -19.27 14.25 5.95
CA ASN A 226 -20.70 14.11 6.26
C ASN A 226 -21.39 12.97 5.50
N GLY A 227 -20.64 12.14 4.77
CA GLY A 227 -21.15 11.02 3.98
C GLY A 227 -21.58 11.38 2.56
N ASN A 228 -21.62 12.67 2.19
CA ASN A 228 -21.89 13.03 0.80
C ASN A 228 -20.74 12.57 -0.08
N HIS A 229 -21.06 11.92 -1.20
CA HIS A 229 -20.07 11.46 -2.16
C HIS A 229 -20.57 11.60 -3.60
N LYS A 230 -19.63 11.66 -4.54
CA LYS A 230 -19.94 11.71 -5.97
C LYS A 230 -18.82 11.10 -6.79
N VAL A 231 -19.18 10.42 -7.85
CA VAL A 231 -18.22 10.02 -8.91
C VAL A 231 -17.68 11.27 -9.59
N ILE A 232 -16.37 11.40 -9.66
CA ILE A 232 -15.69 12.52 -10.31
C ILE A 232 -14.95 12.09 -11.59
N ALA A 233 -14.63 10.81 -11.70
CA ALA A 233 -14.00 10.24 -12.89
C ALA A 233 -14.31 8.74 -13.01
N THR A 234 -14.15 8.23 -14.24
CA THR A 234 -14.26 6.81 -14.57
C THR A 234 -13.01 6.38 -15.31
N ALA A 235 -12.44 5.24 -14.94
CA ALA A 235 -11.33 4.59 -15.62
C ALA A 235 -11.84 3.51 -16.59
N GLU A 236 -10.98 3.04 -17.49
CA GLU A 236 -11.31 1.93 -18.40
C GLU A 236 -11.31 0.56 -17.70
N ASN A 237 -10.62 0.45 -16.56
CA ASN A 237 -10.55 -0.76 -15.76
C ASN A 237 -10.53 -0.40 -14.25
N ARG A 238 -10.58 -1.43 -13.40
CA ARG A 238 -10.52 -1.32 -11.94
C ARG A 238 -9.32 -0.51 -11.49
N ILE A 239 -9.50 0.28 -10.45
CA ILE A 239 -8.43 1.04 -9.82
C ILE A 239 -7.99 0.29 -8.58
N TRP A 240 -6.70 -0.09 -8.54
CA TRP A 240 -6.12 -0.77 -7.38
C TRP A 240 -5.32 0.19 -6.50
N GLY A 241 -4.44 0.99 -7.10
CA GLY A 241 -3.56 1.90 -6.40
C GLY A 241 -4.26 3.15 -5.87
N SER A 242 -3.69 3.75 -4.85
CA SER A 242 -4.16 5.03 -4.30
C SER A 242 -4.05 6.14 -5.35
N PRO A 243 -5.05 7.01 -5.49
CA PRO A 243 -4.89 8.25 -6.22
C PRO A 243 -3.88 9.18 -5.52
N ILE A 244 -3.30 10.11 -6.27
CA ILE A 244 -2.43 11.18 -5.74
C ILE A 244 -3.09 12.53 -6.00
N LEU A 245 -3.13 13.36 -4.98
CA LEU A 245 -3.59 14.74 -5.08
C LEU A 245 -2.39 15.70 -5.08
N ASP A 246 -2.24 16.47 -6.15
CA ASP A 246 -1.27 17.56 -6.27
C ASP A 246 -1.99 18.88 -6.57
N GLY A 247 -2.21 19.67 -5.54
CA GLY A 247 -3.00 20.90 -5.63
C GLY A 247 -4.42 20.62 -6.12
N LYS A 248 -4.72 21.02 -7.36
CA LYS A 248 -6.03 20.79 -8.01
C LYS A 248 -6.00 19.65 -9.04
N THR A 249 -4.91 18.93 -9.14
CA THR A 249 -4.77 17.81 -10.06
C THR A 249 -4.79 16.48 -9.30
N LEU A 250 -5.62 15.56 -9.75
CA LEU A 250 -5.67 14.19 -9.25
C LEU A 250 -5.07 13.24 -10.29
N TYR A 251 -4.12 12.42 -9.86
CA TYR A 251 -3.53 11.36 -10.69
C TYR A 251 -3.99 10.01 -10.15
N TYR A 252 -4.34 9.10 -11.04
CA TYR A 252 -4.70 7.72 -10.72
C TYR A 252 -4.36 6.79 -11.88
N ALA A 253 -4.32 5.49 -11.61
CA ALA A 253 -4.04 4.47 -12.63
C ALA A 253 -5.00 3.30 -12.48
N ASP A 254 -5.25 2.62 -13.60
CA ASP A 254 -6.06 1.42 -13.63
C ASP A 254 -5.23 0.15 -13.87
N LEU A 255 -5.88 -1.01 -13.74
CA LEU A 255 -5.25 -2.32 -13.92
C LEU A 255 -4.83 -2.62 -15.37
N ASN A 256 -5.24 -1.84 -16.36
CA ASN A 256 -4.69 -1.93 -17.70
C ASN A 256 -3.34 -1.21 -17.84
N GLY A 257 -2.92 -0.47 -16.79
CA GLY A 257 -1.71 0.34 -16.83
C GLY A 257 -1.91 1.74 -17.39
N LYS A 258 -3.16 2.15 -17.58
CA LYS A 258 -3.47 3.50 -18.03
C LYS A 258 -3.42 4.45 -16.84
N VAL A 259 -2.67 5.53 -16.98
CA VAL A 259 -2.51 6.61 -16.00
C VAL A 259 -3.32 7.81 -16.46
N TYR A 260 -4.02 8.43 -15.55
CA TYR A 260 -4.94 9.54 -15.80
C TYR A 260 -4.52 10.75 -14.98
N SER A 261 -4.73 11.94 -15.54
CA SER A 261 -4.67 13.23 -14.86
C SER A 261 -6.00 13.94 -14.99
N LEU A 262 -6.57 14.31 -13.85
CA LEU A 262 -7.87 14.99 -13.74
C LEU A 262 -7.70 16.37 -13.12
N ASP A 263 -8.26 17.40 -13.73
CA ASP A 263 -8.40 18.73 -13.12
C ASP A 263 -9.66 18.73 -12.26
N LEU A 264 -9.51 18.94 -10.97
CA LEU A 264 -10.59 18.94 -10.00
C LEU A 264 -11.47 20.20 -10.06
N ALA A 265 -10.96 21.30 -10.58
CA ALA A 265 -11.71 22.55 -10.67
C ALA A 265 -12.73 22.51 -11.82
N SER A 266 -12.32 21.93 -12.96
CA SER A 266 -13.19 21.77 -14.14
C SER A 266 -13.86 20.41 -14.21
N SER A 267 -13.45 19.45 -13.37
CA SER A 267 -13.82 18.03 -13.43
C SER A 267 -13.56 17.41 -14.81
N SER A 268 -12.51 17.86 -15.50
CA SER A 268 -12.13 17.36 -16.82
C SER A 268 -10.79 16.64 -16.81
N GLN A 269 -10.66 15.63 -17.66
CA GLN A 269 -9.41 14.92 -17.85
C GLN A 269 -8.41 15.83 -18.58
N ASN A 270 -7.24 16.06 -17.98
CA ASN A 270 -6.14 16.75 -18.67
C ASN A 270 -5.51 15.86 -19.74
N TRP A 271 -5.17 14.63 -19.35
CA TRP A 271 -4.59 13.63 -20.22
C TRP A 271 -4.78 12.22 -19.66
N SER A 272 -4.58 11.24 -20.52
CA SER A 272 -4.35 9.85 -20.10
C SER A 272 -3.32 9.20 -21.00
N VAL A 273 -2.45 8.37 -20.42
CA VAL A 273 -1.36 7.66 -21.13
C VAL A 273 -1.23 6.24 -20.60
N GLN A 274 -0.68 5.35 -21.41
CA GLN A 274 -0.39 3.97 -21.03
C GLN A 274 1.12 3.71 -21.14
N PRO A 275 1.88 4.06 -20.11
CA PRO A 275 3.34 4.05 -20.20
C PRO A 275 3.95 2.66 -20.06
N ALA A 276 3.24 1.70 -19.47
CA ALA A 276 3.77 0.39 -19.11
C ALA A 276 2.66 -0.67 -19.03
N GLY A 277 2.96 -1.83 -18.46
CA GLY A 277 2.00 -2.90 -18.18
C GLY A 277 1.03 -2.56 -17.03
N SER A 278 0.34 -3.57 -16.52
CA SER A 278 -0.64 -3.41 -15.44
C SER A 278 -0.08 -2.66 -14.23
N VAL A 279 -0.86 -1.76 -13.64
CA VAL A 279 -0.48 -0.98 -12.46
C VAL A 279 -1.35 -1.38 -11.27
N VAL A 280 -0.70 -2.07 -10.32
CA VAL A 280 -1.27 -2.45 -9.01
C VAL A 280 -0.80 -1.49 -7.93
N ALA A 281 0.47 -1.07 -8.00
CA ALA A 281 1.05 -0.10 -7.07
C ALA A 281 0.37 1.26 -7.16
N SER A 282 0.38 2.01 -6.08
CA SER A 282 0.03 3.43 -6.14
C SER A 282 1.09 4.19 -6.93
N LEU A 283 0.70 5.29 -7.54
CA LEU A 283 1.65 6.22 -8.13
C LEU A 283 2.47 6.91 -7.03
N LEU A 284 3.65 7.39 -7.37
CA LEU A 284 4.45 8.27 -6.50
C LEU A 284 4.72 9.57 -7.24
N GLN A 285 4.46 10.72 -6.61
CA GLN A 285 4.82 12.01 -7.16
C GLN A 285 5.97 12.63 -6.37
N VAL A 286 6.97 13.14 -7.07
CA VAL A 286 8.09 13.88 -6.49
C VAL A 286 8.46 15.04 -7.40
N GLY A 287 8.32 16.25 -6.90
CA GLY A 287 8.50 17.45 -7.71
C GLY A 287 7.55 17.44 -8.92
N ASP A 288 8.12 17.54 -10.11
CA ASP A 288 7.37 17.55 -11.38
C ASP A 288 7.26 16.16 -12.04
N GLN A 289 7.69 15.11 -11.35
CA GLN A 289 7.66 13.75 -11.90
C GLN A 289 6.66 12.85 -11.18
N ILE A 290 6.02 11.99 -11.97
CA ILE A 290 5.10 10.95 -11.51
C ILE A 290 5.73 9.60 -11.85
N TYR A 291 5.97 8.79 -10.83
CA TYR A 291 6.57 7.48 -10.97
C TYR A 291 5.48 6.40 -11.00
N VAL A 292 5.57 5.56 -12.00
CA VAL A 292 4.64 4.45 -12.26
C VAL A 292 5.41 3.14 -12.16
N ALA A 293 5.05 2.33 -11.17
CA ALA A 293 5.57 0.98 -11.00
C ALA A 293 4.56 -0.02 -11.58
N SER A 294 4.99 -0.82 -12.53
CA SER A 294 4.10 -1.73 -13.25
C SER A 294 4.49 -3.20 -13.12
N GLU A 295 3.50 -4.06 -13.26
CA GLU A 295 3.72 -5.48 -13.54
C GLU A 295 4.40 -5.66 -14.91
N PRO A 296 5.02 -6.83 -15.16
CA PRO A 296 5.56 -7.14 -16.45
C PRO A 296 4.51 -7.01 -17.55
N ASP A 297 4.90 -6.40 -18.68
CA ASP A 297 4.18 -6.60 -19.93
C ASP A 297 4.14 -8.10 -20.24
N SER A 298 3.00 -8.60 -20.64
CA SER A 298 2.79 -10.01 -21.01
C SER A 298 3.77 -10.51 -22.08
N LYS A 299 4.39 -9.62 -22.85
CA LYS A 299 5.36 -9.94 -23.89
C LYS A 299 6.78 -10.11 -23.36
N THR A 300 7.20 -9.30 -22.39
CA THR A 300 8.58 -9.28 -21.87
C THR A 300 8.71 -10.03 -20.55
N GLY A 301 7.65 -10.15 -19.77
CA GLY A 301 7.67 -10.71 -18.43
C GLY A 301 8.46 -9.85 -17.42
N ILE A 302 8.81 -8.61 -17.75
CA ILE A 302 9.69 -7.73 -16.98
C ILE A 302 8.91 -6.50 -16.52
N GLY A 303 8.94 -6.25 -15.21
CA GLY A 303 8.34 -5.06 -14.60
C GLY A 303 9.11 -3.80 -14.93
N THR A 304 8.42 -2.68 -14.97
CA THR A 304 8.96 -1.40 -15.42
C THR A 304 8.69 -0.29 -14.41
N LEU A 305 9.70 0.49 -14.13
CA LEU A 305 9.58 1.78 -13.44
C LEU A 305 9.65 2.89 -14.49
N VAL A 306 8.61 3.71 -14.56
CA VAL A 306 8.49 4.81 -15.53
C VAL A 306 8.37 6.14 -14.78
N ALA A 307 9.11 7.15 -15.22
CA ALA A 307 8.89 8.53 -14.81
C ALA A 307 8.14 9.29 -15.92
N LEU A 308 7.03 9.90 -15.54
CA LEU A 308 6.26 10.82 -16.39
C LEU A 308 6.46 12.25 -15.90
N ASP A 309 6.42 13.22 -16.79
CA ASP A 309 6.25 14.63 -16.42
C ASP A 309 4.77 14.95 -16.11
N ARG A 310 4.48 16.17 -15.65
CA ARG A 310 3.11 16.64 -15.36
C ARG A 310 2.20 16.68 -16.60
N ALA A 311 2.75 16.68 -17.81
CA ALA A 311 2.00 16.59 -19.06
C ALA A 311 1.73 15.14 -19.51
N GLY A 312 2.17 14.14 -18.72
CA GLY A 312 2.01 12.72 -19.03
C GLY A 312 3.03 12.17 -20.02
N LYS A 313 4.05 12.95 -20.38
CA LYS A 313 5.11 12.51 -21.28
C LYS A 313 6.15 11.69 -20.51
N THR A 314 6.56 10.55 -21.05
CA THR A 314 7.64 9.74 -20.48
C THR A 314 8.96 10.50 -20.50
N VAL A 315 9.53 10.71 -19.32
CA VAL A 315 10.87 11.27 -19.13
C VAL A 315 11.91 10.17 -19.29
N TRP A 316 11.69 9.04 -18.62
CA TRP A 316 12.47 7.83 -18.76
C TRP A 316 11.65 6.59 -18.36
N SER A 317 12.15 5.43 -18.80
CA SER A 317 11.58 4.13 -18.44
C SER A 317 12.72 3.13 -18.20
N LYS A 318 12.59 2.30 -17.18
CA LYS A 318 13.57 1.28 -16.78
C LYS A 318 12.91 -0.05 -16.50
N GLU A 319 13.46 -1.08 -17.09
CA GLU A 319 13.19 -2.45 -16.72
C GLU A 319 13.86 -2.76 -15.38
N VAL A 320 13.08 -3.29 -14.43
CA VAL A 320 13.56 -3.60 -13.06
C VAL A 320 13.68 -5.10 -12.79
N GLY A 321 13.44 -5.91 -13.80
CA GLY A 321 13.64 -7.37 -13.77
C GLY A 321 12.49 -8.17 -13.18
N GLY A 322 11.71 -7.64 -12.25
CA GLY A 322 10.62 -8.35 -11.57
C GLY A 322 9.32 -7.56 -11.53
N LYS A 323 8.29 -8.17 -10.97
CA LYS A 323 6.98 -7.51 -10.81
C LYS A 323 7.06 -6.42 -9.74
N LEU A 324 6.41 -5.30 -9.97
CA LEU A 324 6.31 -4.19 -9.02
C LEU A 324 4.87 -4.05 -8.53
N TYR A 325 4.64 -4.51 -7.30
CA TYR A 325 3.33 -4.45 -6.64
C TYR A 325 3.27 -3.36 -5.57
N THR A 326 4.43 -2.94 -5.07
CA THR A 326 4.54 -1.97 -3.99
C THR A 326 4.81 -0.58 -4.56
N THR A 327 4.15 0.41 -3.98
CA THR A 327 4.38 1.82 -4.30
C THR A 327 5.86 2.16 -4.10
N PRO A 328 6.53 2.79 -5.09
CA PRO A 328 7.88 3.30 -4.89
C PRO A 328 7.94 4.28 -3.71
N VAL A 329 9.06 4.31 -3.02
CA VAL A 329 9.30 5.23 -1.90
C VAL A 329 10.48 6.13 -2.24
N ILE A 330 10.38 7.42 -1.93
CA ILE A 330 11.51 8.33 -2.05
C ILE A 330 12.23 8.49 -0.71
N SER A 331 13.55 8.52 -0.76
CA SER A 331 14.38 8.97 0.36
C SER A 331 15.60 9.73 -0.18
N GLY A 332 15.70 11.02 0.19
CA GLY A 332 16.66 11.93 -0.45
C GLY A 332 16.43 11.98 -1.96
N ASP A 333 17.50 11.73 -2.73
CA ASP A 333 17.45 11.70 -4.19
C ASP A 333 17.22 10.28 -4.77
N LEU A 334 16.91 9.30 -3.92
CA LEU A 334 16.74 7.91 -4.32
C LEU A 334 15.25 7.52 -4.42
N ILE A 335 14.91 6.86 -5.51
CA ILE A 335 13.62 6.19 -5.72
C ILE A 335 13.86 4.72 -5.42
N LEU A 336 13.19 4.22 -4.40
CA LEU A 336 13.29 2.85 -3.90
C LEU A 336 12.13 2.01 -4.47
N VAL A 337 12.43 0.84 -4.97
CA VAL A 337 11.46 -0.14 -5.45
C VAL A 337 11.78 -1.53 -4.95
N THR A 338 10.75 -2.33 -4.74
CA THR A 338 10.86 -3.72 -4.28
C THR A 338 10.34 -4.67 -5.35
N PRO A 339 11.17 -5.08 -6.31
CA PRO A 339 10.76 -6.02 -7.34
C PRO A 339 10.62 -7.43 -6.76
N TYR A 340 9.57 -8.11 -7.22
CA TYR A 340 9.23 -9.47 -6.83
C TYR A 340 9.68 -10.48 -7.89
N GLN A 341 10.10 -11.68 -7.47
CA GLN A 341 10.65 -12.74 -8.34
C GLN A 341 11.96 -12.34 -9.05
N THR A 342 12.81 -11.61 -8.33
CA THR A 342 14.19 -11.29 -8.77
C THR A 342 15.21 -11.83 -7.79
N THR A 343 16.50 -11.66 -8.12
CA THR A 343 17.63 -12.03 -7.25
C THR A 343 17.83 -11.04 -6.11
N PHE A 344 17.28 -9.84 -6.20
CA PHE A 344 17.31 -8.78 -5.19
C PHE A 344 15.91 -8.37 -4.79
N ILE A 345 15.71 -7.91 -3.58
CA ILE A 345 14.40 -7.54 -3.03
C ILE A 345 14.19 -6.03 -2.92
N LEU A 346 15.23 -5.25 -3.11
CA LEU A 346 15.19 -3.79 -3.08
C LEU A 346 16.20 -3.24 -4.10
N ALA A 347 15.82 -2.21 -4.82
CA ALA A 347 16.72 -1.44 -5.68
C ALA A 347 16.48 0.06 -5.52
N ALA A 348 17.54 0.83 -5.67
CA ALA A 348 17.52 2.29 -5.64
C ALA A 348 17.91 2.86 -6.99
N TYR A 349 17.16 3.88 -7.43
CA TYR A 349 17.40 4.62 -8.66
C TYR A 349 17.51 6.11 -8.35
N ASP A 350 18.32 6.82 -9.11
CA ASP A 350 18.32 8.28 -9.09
C ASP A 350 17.17 8.88 -9.93
N ALA A 351 17.02 10.21 -9.88
CA ALA A 351 15.99 10.92 -10.63
C ALA A 351 16.10 10.78 -12.16
N GLN A 352 17.23 10.31 -12.68
CA GLN A 352 17.49 10.03 -14.09
C GLN A 352 17.22 8.56 -14.45
N GLY A 353 16.79 7.75 -13.47
CA GLY A 353 16.52 6.32 -13.66
C GLY A 353 17.78 5.46 -13.74
N LYS A 354 18.93 5.95 -13.28
CA LYS A 354 20.14 5.14 -13.16
C LYS A 354 20.10 4.38 -11.84
N GLN A 355 20.30 3.08 -11.89
CA GLN A 355 20.39 2.27 -10.68
C GLN A 355 21.64 2.63 -9.88
N ALA A 356 21.43 3.04 -8.64
CA ALA A 356 22.52 3.33 -7.69
C ALA A 356 23.05 2.04 -7.06
N TRP A 357 22.14 1.19 -6.59
CA TRP A 357 22.47 -0.11 -5.99
C TRP A 357 21.24 -1.04 -5.99
N ALA A 358 21.46 -2.31 -5.70
CA ALA A 358 20.42 -3.29 -5.41
C ALA A 358 20.84 -4.14 -4.20
N PHE A 359 19.86 -4.51 -3.37
CA PHE A 359 20.05 -5.32 -2.18
C PHE A 359 19.52 -6.73 -2.39
N THR A 360 20.39 -7.70 -2.16
CA THR A 360 20.09 -9.12 -2.09
C THR A 360 20.39 -9.61 -0.68
N PRO A 361 19.41 -10.17 0.06
CA PRO A 361 19.69 -10.75 1.38
C PRO A 361 20.77 -11.84 1.30
N THR A 362 21.70 -11.83 2.24
CA THR A 362 22.62 -12.96 2.42
C THR A 362 21.87 -14.13 3.04
N LYS A 363 22.01 -15.33 2.45
CA LYS A 363 21.37 -16.56 2.94
C LYS A 363 21.96 -17.00 4.27
#